data_08bd67f2d012efa403afd0bbbbe7bcd1
#
_entry.id   08bd67f2d012efa403afd0bbbbe7bcd1
#
_cell.length_a   1.000
_cell.length_b   1.000
_cell.length_c   1.000
_cell.angle_alpha   90.00
_cell.angle_beta   90.00
_cell.angle_gamma   90.00
#
_symmetry.space_group_name_H-M   'P 1'
#
loop_
_entity.id
_entity.type
_entity.pdbx_description
1 polymer ?
#
loop_
_entity_poly.entity_id
_entity_poly.type
_entity_poly.pdbx_seq_one_letter_code
_entity_poly.pdbx_strand_id
1 'polypeptide(L)'
;MTIRLMSFNTQHCLHYITRQIDFDAFAEGMRKHNADIIGLNEMRDEGKAADYQAQARILAEKLGYHYYFAKAIDVNGVNPYGNAILSRFPIISADTVMIPDPVEKTGKPEWYESRCLLKAKIDVCGGLDVLVTHFGLNPDEQKNAVHTVLKNISDENCVLMGDFNITPDIPGDVVSDHRPYVVEIEI
;
A
#
# COMPACT_ATOMS: atom_id res chain seq x y z
N MET A 1 -2.07 -17.51 -17.77
CA MET A 1 -2.31 -16.06 -17.98
C MET A 1 -1.23 -15.29 -17.25
N THR A 2 -0.65 -14.24 -17.83
CA THR A 2 0.34 -13.40 -17.15
C THR A 2 -0.34 -12.19 -16.54
N ILE A 3 -0.09 -11.90 -15.28
CA ILE A 3 -0.59 -10.73 -14.55
C ILE A 3 0.59 -9.90 -14.10
N ARG A 4 0.50 -8.59 -14.33
CA ARG A 4 1.51 -7.63 -13.90
C ARG A 4 1.08 -6.92 -12.63
N LEU A 5 1.87 -7.06 -11.58
CA LEU A 5 1.66 -6.48 -10.26
C LEU A 5 2.63 -5.31 -10.06
N MET A 6 2.19 -4.28 -9.37
CA MET A 6 3.00 -3.12 -8.99
C MET A 6 2.81 -2.82 -7.51
N SER A 7 3.90 -2.66 -6.77
CA SER A 7 3.92 -2.14 -5.40
C SER A 7 4.57 -0.78 -5.39
N PHE A 8 3.91 0.22 -4.79
CA PHE A 8 4.40 1.59 -4.82
C PHE A 8 4.02 2.37 -3.56
N ASN A 9 5.01 2.84 -2.79
CA ASN A 9 4.80 3.86 -1.78
C ASN A 9 4.76 5.23 -2.48
N THR A 10 3.62 5.92 -2.41
CA THR A 10 3.34 7.13 -3.20
C THR A 10 3.68 8.42 -2.47
N GLN A 11 4.03 8.35 -1.17
CA GLN A 11 4.14 9.56 -0.34
C GLN A 11 2.94 10.50 -0.56
N HIS A 12 1.72 9.95 -0.44
CA HIS A 12 0.45 10.66 -0.65
C HIS A 12 0.37 11.46 -1.97
N CYS A 13 0.97 10.90 -3.05
CA CYS A 13 1.06 11.51 -4.38
C CYS A 13 1.83 12.85 -4.41
N LEU A 14 2.77 13.03 -3.49
CA LEU A 14 3.66 14.20 -3.45
C LEU A 14 4.72 14.08 -4.53
N HIS A 15 4.64 14.93 -5.54
CA HIS A 15 5.64 14.92 -6.61
C HIS A 15 7.01 15.37 -6.07
N TYR A 16 8.03 14.52 -6.24
CA TYR A 16 9.34 14.66 -5.60
C TYR A 16 10.02 16.00 -5.88
N ILE A 17 9.95 16.49 -7.13
CA ILE A 17 10.63 17.72 -7.55
C ILE A 17 9.81 18.97 -7.18
N THR A 18 8.51 18.99 -7.51
CA THR A 18 7.65 20.17 -7.33
C THR A 18 7.16 20.34 -5.91
N ARG A 19 7.20 19.25 -5.11
CA ARG A 19 6.68 19.17 -3.73
C ARG A 19 5.19 19.53 -3.64
N GLN A 20 4.45 19.24 -4.70
CA GLN A 20 3.00 19.39 -4.79
C GLN A 20 2.33 18.04 -5.03
N ILE A 21 1.10 17.87 -4.57
CA ILE A 21 0.30 16.68 -4.89
C ILE A 21 -0.06 16.74 -6.37
N ASP A 22 0.30 15.69 -7.13
CA ASP A 22 0.13 15.64 -8.58
C ASP A 22 -0.40 14.27 -9.04
N PHE A 23 -1.71 14.12 -9.03
CA PHE A 23 -2.37 12.88 -9.44
C PHE A 23 -2.17 12.55 -10.92
N ASP A 24 -1.98 13.54 -11.78
CA ASP A 24 -1.75 13.30 -13.20
C ASP A 24 -0.39 12.68 -13.46
N ALA A 25 0.65 13.20 -12.81
CA ALA A 25 1.99 12.64 -12.90
C ALA A 25 2.05 11.20 -12.35
N PHE A 26 1.38 10.94 -11.20
CA PHE A 26 1.33 9.59 -10.63
C PHE A 26 0.54 8.62 -11.50
N ALA A 27 -0.66 9.00 -11.99
CA ALA A 27 -1.44 8.16 -12.89
C ALA A 27 -0.69 7.86 -14.21
N GLU A 28 0.00 8.84 -14.78
CA GLU A 28 0.82 8.64 -15.98
C GLU A 28 2.01 7.71 -15.71
N GLY A 29 2.68 7.87 -14.57
CA GLY A 29 3.73 6.96 -14.12
C GLY A 29 3.22 5.51 -14.01
N MET A 30 2.10 5.29 -13.34
CA MET A 30 1.47 3.97 -13.20
C MET A 30 1.06 3.39 -14.56
N ARG A 31 0.49 4.21 -15.45
CA ARG A 31 0.07 3.78 -16.81
C ARG A 31 1.24 3.25 -17.63
N LYS A 32 2.43 3.86 -17.52
CA LYS A 32 3.64 3.42 -18.22
C LYS A 32 4.09 2.01 -17.83
N HIS A 33 3.83 1.61 -16.60
CA HIS A 33 4.15 0.26 -16.13
C HIS A 33 3.11 -0.78 -16.54
N ASN A 34 1.92 -0.37 -17.00
CA ASN A 34 0.85 -1.24 -17.48
C ASN A 34 0.52 -2.36 -16.49
N ALA A 35 0.54 -2.06 -15.19
CA ALA A 35 0.24 -3.04 -14.16
C ALA A 35 -1.26 -3.35 -14.13
N ASP A 36 -1.63 -4.60 -13.86
CA ASP A 36 -3.02 -5.03 -13.76
C ASP A 36 -3.58 -4.80 -12.36
N ILE A 37 -2.72 -4.94 -11.35
CA ILE A 37 -3.05 -4.74 -9.94
C ILE A 37 -1.94 -3.90 -9.30
N ILE A 38 -2.31 -2.86 -8.54
CA ILE A 38 -1.38 -1.92 -7.93
C ILE A 38 -1.67 -1.83 -6.42
N GLY A 39 -0.71 -2.22 -5.60
CA GLY A 39 -0.71 -1.98 -4.15
C GLY A 39 -0.03 -0.65 -3.84
N LEU A 40 -0.70 0.21 -3.10
CA LEU A 40 -0.26 1.56 -2.79
C LEU A 40 -0.11 1.76 -1.29
N ASN A 41 0.99 2.36 -0.87
CA ASN A 41 1.21 2.78 0.51
C ASN A 41 1.23 4.30 0.62
N GLU A 42 1.06 4.79 1.84
CA GLU A 42 1.01 6.21 2.19
C GLU A 42 -0.09 6.98 1.46
N MET A 43 -1.27 6.40 1.38
CA MET A 43 -2.42 7.02 0.75
C MET A 43 -3.26 7.82 1.75
N ARG A 44 -3.80 8.93 1.31
CA ARG A 44 -4.80 9.73 2.02
C ARG A 44 -6.19 9.48 1.46
N ASP A 45 -7.20 9.68 2.29
CA ASP A 45 -8.60 9.70 1.85
C ASP A 45 -9.26 11.01 2.27
N GLU A 46 -10.55 11.17 1.98
CA GLU A 46 -11.28 12.39 2.22
C GLU A 46 -11.31 12.74 3.71
N GLY A 47 -10.72 13.88 4.06
CA GLY A 47 -10.56 14.36 5.43
C GLY A 47 -10.88 15.85 5.55
N LYS A 48 -10.59 16.43 6.71
CA LYS A 48 -10.84 17.87 6.96
C LYS A 48 -9.75 18.78 6.41
N ALA A 49 -8.52 18.32 6.31
CA ALA A 49 -7.43 19.10 5.74
C ALA A 49 -7.52 19.12 4.20
N ALA A 50 -7.20 20.23 3.58
CA ALA A 50 -7.38 20.45 2.15
C ALA A 50 -6.56 19.50 1.25
N ASP A 51 -5.48 18.95 1.79
CA ASP A 51 -4.60 17.99 1.12
C ASP A 51 -5.01 16.51 1.38
N TYR A 52 -6.11 16.31 2.14
CA TYR A 52 -6.72 14.99 2.35
C TYR A 52 -7.89 14.79 1.41
N GLN A 53 -7.57 14.29 0.23
CA GLN A 53 -8.52 13.95 -0.83
C GLN A 53 -8.59 12.43 -0.99
N ALA A 54 -9.66 11.91 -1.58
CA ALA A 54 -9.84 10.48 -1.87
C ALA A 54 -8.87 10.01 -2.96
N GLN A 55 -7.58 9.94 -2.65
CA GLN A 55 -6.49 9.73 -3.59
C GLN A 55 -6.61 8.42 -4.37
N ALA A 56 -6.98 7.33 -3.68
CA ALA A 56 -7.18 6.03 -4.34
C ALA A 56 -8.30 6.09 -5.38
N ARG A 57 -9.41 6.76 -5.06
CA ARG A 57 -10.53 6.98 -5.98
C ARG A 57 -10.09 7.82 -7.19
N ILE A 58 -9.41 8.93 -6.96
CA ILE A 58 -8.94 9.83 -8.02
C ILE A 58 -8.00 9.10 -9.00
N LEU A 59 -7.05 8.32 -8.47
CA LEU A 59 -6.14 7.54 -9.31
C LEU A 59 -6.88 6.42 -10.06
N ALA A 60 -7.82 5.73 -9.41
CA ALA A 60 -8.63 4.70 -10.03
C ALA A 60 -9.48 5.26 -11.19
N GLU A 61 -10.14 6.40 -11.01
CA GLU A 61 -10.89 7.08 -12.06
C GLU A 61 -10.00 7.46 -13.25
N LYS A 62 -8.79 7.98 -13.00
CA LYS A 62 -7.82 8.32 -14.05
C LYS A 62 -7.30 7.11 -14.83
N LEU A 63 -7.20 5.96 -14.18
CA LEU A 63 -6.71 4.72 -14.78
C LEU A 63 -7.81 3.84 -15.37
N GLY A 64 -9.07 4.04 -14.96
CA GLY A 64 -10.19 3.16 -15.29
C GLY A 64 -10.14 1.86 -14.48
N TYR A 65 -9.72 1.91 -13.22
CA TYR A 65 -9.55 0.76 -12.34
C TYR A 65 -10.61 0.74 -11.23
N HIS A 66 -10.83 -0.45 -10.67
CA HIS A 66 -11.49 -0.63 -9.37
C HIS A 66 -10.52 -0.27 -8.25
N TYR A 67 -11.03 0.11 -7.08
CA TYR A 67 -10.19 0.45 -5.95
C TYR A 67 -10.80 0.07 -4.61
N TYR A 68 -9.95 -0.04 -3.60
CA TYR A 68 -10.31 -0.05 -2.20
C TYR A 68 -9.24 0.70 -1.39
N PHE A 69 -9.68 1.51 -0.42
CA PHE A 69 -8.81 2.20 0.52
C PHE A 69 -8.96 1.59 1.91
N ALA A 70 -7.85 1.18 2.51
CA ALA A 70 -7.76 0.61 3.85
C ALA A 70 -7.17 1.65 4.81
N LYS A 71 -8.02 2.20 5.67
CA LYS A 71 -7.61 3.18 6.67
C LYS A 71 -6.83 2.51 7.80
N ALA A 72 -5.61 2.98 8.07
CA ALA A 72 -4.81 2.61 9.23
C ALA A 72 -5.03 3.55 10.42
N ILE A 73 -5.02 4.87 10.16
CA ILE A 73 -5.17 5.90 11.18
C ILE A 73 -6.02 7.08 10.69
N ASP A 74 -6.46 7.89 11.63
CA ASP A 74 -6.94 9.25 11.39
C ASP A 74 -5.90 10.25 11.91
N VAL A 75 -5.11 10.84 11.03
CA VAL A 75 -4.11 11.86 11.39
C VAL A 75 -4.84 13.07 11.99
N ASN A 76 -4.39 13.51 13.16
CA ASN A 76 -5.07 14.53 13.95
C ASN A 76 -6.56 14.19 14.25
N GLY A 77 -6.92 12.92 14.26
CA GLY A 77 -8.25 12.41 14.58
C GLY A 77 -9.34 12.64 13.52
N VAL A 78 -8.99 13.19 12.33
CA VAL A 78 -9.98 13.59 11.31
C VAL A 78 -9.52 13.42 9.87
N ASN A 79 -8.30 12.97 9.63
CA ASN A 79 -7.70 12.89 8.31
C ASN A 79 -7.23 11.44 8.04
N PRO A 80 -7.99 10.66 7.24
CA PRO A 80 -7.71 9.25 7.01
C PRO A 80 -6.38 9.04 6.24
N TYR A 81 -5.62 8.05 6.70
CA TYR A 81 -4.34 7.67 6.10
C TYR A 81 -4.15 6.15 6.17
N GLY A 82 -3.57 5.55 5.12
CA GLY A 82 -3.39 4.12 5.08
C GLY A 82 -2.87 3.58 3.74
N ASN A 83 -3.39 2.42 3.36
CA ASN A 83 -3.01 1.71 2.14
C ASN A 83 -4.17 1.68 1.13
N ALA A 84 -3.86 1.41 -0.14
CA ALA A 84 -4.89 1.19 -1.13
C ALA A 84 -4.51 0.09 -2.12
N ILE A 85 -5.51 -0.44 -2.82
CA ILE A 85 -5.34 -1.30 -3.96
C ILE A 85 -6.12 -0.72 -5.14
N LEU A 86 -5.49 -0.72 -6.31
CA LEU A 86 -6.15 -0.47 -7.58
C LEU A 86 -6.09 -1.73 -8.43
N SER A 87 -7.15 -2.08 -9.12
CA SER A 87 -7.21 -3.28 -9.95
C SER A 87 -7.96 -3.04 -11.25
N ARG A 88 -7.41 -3.54 -12.34
CA ARG A 88 -8.09 -3.61 -13.63
C ARG A 88 -9.26 -4.59 -13.62
N PHE A 89 -9.16 -5.61 -12.75
CA PHE A 89 -10.21 -6.61 -12.55
C PHE A 89 -11.13 -6.23 -11.39
N PRO A 90 -12.38 -6.70 -11.38
CA PRO A 90 -13.29 -6.46 -10.27
C PRO A 90 -12.71 -6.92 -8.93
N ILE A 91 -12.97 -6.17 -7.87
CA ILE A 91 -12.66 -6.55 -6.49
C ILE A 91 -13.89 -7.27 -5.93
N ILE A 92 -13.77 -8.58 -5.68
CA ILE A 92 -14.87 -9.41 -5.15
C ILE A 92 -15.17 -9.04 -3.70
N SER A 93 -14.12 -8.89 -2.91
CA SER A 93 -14.20 -8.47 -1.50
C SER A 93 -12.93 -7.75 -1.10
N ALA A 94 -13.04 -6.85 -0.14
CA ALA A 94 -11.87 -6.21 0.48
C ALA A 94 -12.15 -5.87 1.93
N ASP A 95 -11.13 -6.05 2.78
CA ASP A 95 -11.16 -5.82 4.21
C ASP A 95 -9.91 -5.07 4.68
N THR A 96 -10.07 -4.34 5.78
CA THR A 96 -8.98 -3.70 6.51
C THR A 96 -8.74 -4.46 7.82
N VAL A 97 -7.59 -5.10 7.93
CA VAL A 97 -7.16 -5.80 9.14
C VAL A 97 -6.15 -4.93 9.89
N MET A 98 -6.51 -4.47 11.09
CA MET A 98 -5.57 -3.68 11.89
C MET A 98 -4.41 -4.54 12.36
N ILE A 99 -3.19 -4.03 12.21
CA ILE A 99 -2.00 -4.62 12.82
C ILE A 99 -1.96 -4.14 14.27
N PRO A 100 -1.93 -5.05 15.26
CA PRO A 100 -1.90 -4.64 16.67
C PRO A 100 -0.66 -3.80 16.97
N ASP A 101 -0.86 -2.66 17.61
CA ASP A 101 0.25 -1.87 18.15
C ASP A 101 1.00 -2.68 19.23
N PRO A 102 2.33 -2.55 19.35
CA PRO A 102 3.09 -3.19 20.42
C PRO A 102 2.62 -2.72 21.79
N VAL A 103 2.42 -3.68 22.72
CA VAL A 103 2.05 -3.39 24.10
C VAL A 103 3.20 -2.70 24.85
N GLU A 104 4.42 -3.23 24.64
CA GLU A 104 5.65 -2.62 25.12
C GLU A 104 6.41 -2.05 23.93
N LYS A 105 6.54 -0.73 23.90
CA LYS A 105 7.23 0.01 22.85
C LYS A 105 8.72 0.08 23.17
N THR A 106 9.50 -0.77 22.51
CA THR A 106 10.96 -0.92 22.72
C THR A 106 11.80 -0.13 21.72
N GLY A 107 11.18 0.42 20.70
CA GLY A 107 11.83 1.20 19.64
C GLY A 107 11.80 2.70 19.91
N LYS A 108 12.01 3.48 18.84
CA LYS A 108 12.01 4.94 18.90
C LYS A 108 10.58 5.48 19.00
N PRO A 109 10.22 6.22 20.05
CA PRO A 109 8.83 6.66 20.28
C PRO A 109 8.23 7.45 19.11
N GLU A 110 9.01 8.29 18.44
CA GLU A 110 8.59 9.13 17.33
C GLU A 110 8.30 8.38 16.03
N TRP A 111 8.64 7.08 15.97
CA TRP A 111 8.47 6.25 14.77
C TRP A 111 7.26 5.32 14.82
N TYR A 112 6.55 5.27 15.97
CA TYR A 112 5.36 4.43 16.09
C TYR A 112 4.18 5.04 15.36
N GLU A 113 3.61 4.26 14.47
CA GLU A 113 2.39 4.60 13.76
C GLU A 113 1.53 3.35 13.56
N SER A 114 0.26 3.40 13.96
CA SER A 114 -0.64 2.26 13.74
C SER A 114 -0.76 1.93 12.26
N ARG A 115 -0.65 0.65 11.95
CA ARG A 115 -0.60 0.11 10.58
C ARG A 115 -1.77 -0.83 10.33
N CYS A 116 -2.06 -1.07 9.06
CA CYS A 116 -3.05 -2.06 8.66
C CYS A 116 -2.54 -2.94 7.51
N LEU A 117 -3.14 -4.11 7.43
CA LEU A 117 -3.08 -5.01 6.28
C LEU A 117 -4.38 -4.85 5.50
N LEU A 118 -4.29 -4.42 4.25
CA LEU A 118 -5.38 -4.50 3.29
C LEU A 118 -5.41 -5.92 2.75
N LYS A 119 -6.57 -6.56 2.77
CA LYS A 119 -6.81 -7.87 2.17
C LYS A 119 -7.90 -7.73 1.11
N ALA A 120 -7.62 -8.09 -0.12
CA ALA A 120 -8.57 -8.03 -1.23
C ALA A 120 -8.58 -9.34 -2.01
N LYS A 121 -9.77 -9.77 -2.45
CA LYS A 121 -9.94 -10.86 -3.39
C LYS A 121 -10.30 -10.29 -4.75
N ILE A 122 -9.49 -10.56 -5.76
CA ILE A 122 -9.61 -10.03 -7.11
C ILE A 122 -10.19 -11.11 -8.03
N ASP A 123 -11.14 -10.71 -8.89
CA ASP A 123 -11.79 -11.60 -9.85
C ASP A 123 -10.88 -11.86 -11.07
N VAL A 124 -9.88 -12.67 -10.84
CA VAL A 124 -8.94 -13.11 -11.88
C VAL A 124 -8.48 -14.53 -11.58
N CYS A 125 -8.41 -15.37 -12.60
CA CYS A 125 -7.92 -16.77 -12.54
C CYS A 125 -8.55 -17.62 -11.40
N GLY A 126 -9.85 -17.46 -11.17
CA GLY A 126 -10.58 -18.19 -10.12
C GLY A 126 -10.49 -17.55 -8.74
N GLY A 127 -9.88 -16.38 -8.64
CA GLY A 127 -9.74 -15.59 -7.42
C GLY A 127 -8.30 -15.50 -6.95
N LEU A 128 -7.75 -14.27 -6.97
CA LEU A 128 -6.42 -13.96 -6.45
C LEU A 128 -6.56 -13.18 -5.15
N ASP A 129 -6.01 -13.70 -4.06
CA ASP A 129 -5.89 -12.96 -2.81
C ASP A 129 -4.69 -12.01 -2.88
N VAL A 130 -4.93 -10.73 -2.67
CA VAL A 130 -3.88 -9.70 -2.67
C VAL A 130 -3.85 -9.02 -1.32
N LEU A 131 -2.69 -9.06 -0.68
CA LEU A 131 -2.41 -8.40 0.58
C LEU A 131 -1.52 -7.19 0.33
N VAL A 132 -1.91 -6.01 0.86
CA VAL A 132 -1.10 -4.79 0.79
C VAL A 132 -0.85 -4.28 2.20
N THR A 133 0.42 -4.08 2.56
CA THR A 133 0.79 -3.64 3.90
C THR A 133 1.87 -2.56 3.85
N HIS A 134 1.99 -1.81 4.95
CA HIS A 134 3.10 -0.90 5.21
C HIS A 134 3.60 -1.18 6.62
N PHE A 135 4.79 -1.74 6.75
CA PHE A 135 5.35 -2.09 8.05
C PHE A 135 5.81 -0.84 8.81
N GLY A 136 5.74 -0.91 10.13
CA GLY A 136 6.33 0.11 10.99
C GLY A 136 7.87 0.12 10.90
N LEU A 137 8.47 1.20 11.43
CA LEU A 137 9.93 1.38 11.42
C LEU A 137 10.63 0.66 12.57
N ASN A 138 9.89 0.30 13.62
CA ASN A 138 10.46 -0.37 14.79
C ASN A 138 10.33 -1.91 14.67
N PRO A 139 11.31 -2.69 15.17
CA PRO A 139 11.28 -4.15 15.06
C PRO A 139 10.08 -4.83 15.74
N ASP A 140 9.56 -4.25 16.83
CA ASP A 140 8.38 -4.75 17.53
C ASP A 140 7.09 -4.55 16.70
N GLU A 141 6.95 -3.43 15.98
CA GLU A 141 5.88 -3.22 15.00
C GLU A 141 5.98 -4.21 13.83
N GLN A 142 7.19 -4.39 13.29
CA GLN A 142 7.44 -5.34 12.19
C GLN A 142 7.10 -6.78 12.57
N LYS A 143 7.42 -7.18 13.80
CA LYS A 143 7.04 -8.50 14.33
C LYS A 143 5.53 -8.69 14.33
N ASN A 144 4.77 -7.69 14.79
CA ASN A 144 3.30 -7.74 14.80
C ASN A 144 2.73 -7.76 13.38
N ALA A 145 3.35 -7.01 12.45
CA ALA A 145 2.97 -7.01 11.04
C ALA A 145 3.17 -8.38 10.40
N VAL A 146 4.33 -9.01 10.60
CA VAL A 146 4.60 -10.39 10.12
C VAL A 146 3.59 -11.38 10.69
N HIS A 147 3.28 -11.34 11.98
CA HIS A 147 2.28 -12.21 12.59
C HIS A 147 0.88 -11.99 11.98
N THR A 148 0.52 -10.74 11.69
CA THR A 148 -0.76 -10.41 11.08
C THR A 148 -0.83 -10.93 9.63
N VAL A 149 0.23 -10.76 8.85
CA VAL A 149 0.33 -11.30 7.49
C VAL A 149 0.20 -12.82 7.51
N LEU A 150 0.98 -13.53 8.33
CA LEU A 150 0.95 -15.00 8.41
C LEU A 150 -0.41 -15.58 8.80
N LYS A 151 -1.24 -14.83 9.54
CA LYS A 151 -2.62 -15.24 9.87
C LYS A 151 -3.62 -15.00 8.74
N ASN A 152 -3.26 -14.18 7.75
CA ASN A 152 -4.17 -13.74 6.69
C ASN A 152 -3.75 -14.21 5.30
N ILE A 153 -2.54 -14.72 5.14
CA ILE A 153 -2.08 -15.32 3.89
C ILE A 153 -2.85 -16.60 3.64
N SER A 154 -3.32 -16.81 2.42
CA SER A 154 -3.91 -18.07 1.98
C SER A 154 -2.86 -19.02 1.41
N ASP A 155 -3.13 -20.32 1.46
CA ASP A 155 -2.18 -21.35 1.02
C ASP A 155 -2.00 -21.37 -0.52
N GLU A 156 -2.98 -20.85 -1.26
CA GLU A 156 -2.99 -20.85 -2.72
C GLU A 156 -3.37 -19.47 -3.26
N ASN A 157 -2.78 -19.10 -4.41
CA ASN A 157 -3.13 -17.88 -5.15
C ASN A 157 -3.14 -16.60 -4.29
N CYS A 158 -2.08 -16.38 -3.54
CA CYS A 158 -1.94 -15.22 -2.68
C CYS A 158 -0.66 -14.43 -2.99
N VAL A 159 -0.78 -13.13 -3.06
CA VAL A 159 0.35 -12.20 -3.25
C VAL A 159 0.38 -11.20 -2.11
N LEU A 160 1.55 -11.03 -1.52
CA LEU A 160 1.84 -9.97 -0.55
C LEU A 160 2.69 -8.89 -1.23
N MET A 161 2.27 -7.64 -1.11
CA MET A 161 3.04 -6.49 -1.57
C MET A 161 2.96 -5.33 -0.58
N GLY A 162 3.86 -4.36 -0.71
CA GLY A 162 3.87 -3.17 0.14
C GLY A 162 5.27 -2.70 0.47
N ASP A 163 5.34 -1.72 1.35
CA ASP A 163 6.58 -1.20 1.92
C ASP A 163 6.87 -1.90 3.25
N PHE A 164 7.86 -2.77 3.26
CA PHE A 164 8.20 -3.55 4.46
C PHE A 164 9.12 -2.80 5.43
N ASN A 165 9.65 -1.64 5.05
CA ASN A 165 10.62 -0.87 5.85
C ASN A 165 11.79 -1.72 6.36
N ILE A 166 12.17 -2.73 5.59
CA ILE A 166 13.31 -3.61 5.85
C ILE A 166 14.40 -3.21 4.88
N THR A 167 15.42 -2.55 5.40
CA THR A 167 16.63 -2.29 4.63
C THR A 167 17.54 -3.50 4.76
N PRO A 168 17.92 -4.17 3.65
CA PRO A 168 19.00 -5.13 3.73
C PRO A 168 20.26 -4.39 4.18
N ASP A 169 21.08 -5.04 5.05
CA ASP A 169 22.43 -4.56 5.37
C ASP A 169 23.33 -4.62 4.12
N ILE A 170 23.11 -3.70 3.20
CA ILE A 170 23.99 -3.52 2.05
C ILE A 170 24.96 -2.40 2.41
N PRO A 171 26.27 -2.70 2.56
CA PRO A 171 27.26 -1.67 2.73
C PRO A 171 27.34 -0.81 1.47
N GLY A 172 26.96 0.44 1.57
CA GLY A 172 27.03 1.41 0.47
C GLY A 172 25.95 2.47 0.57
N ASP A 173 26.20 3.63 -0.01
CA ASP A 173 25.27 4.76 -0.03
C ASP A 173 23.99 4.41 -0.75
N VAL A 174 22.94 4.07 0.02
CA VAL A 174 21.60 3.87 -0.53
C VAL A 174 20.97 5.25 -0.74
N VAL A 175 21.08 5.75 -1.94
CA VAL A 175 20.32 6.90 -2.41
C VAL A 175 18.97 6.36 -2.90
N SER A 176 18.10 5.92 -2.00
CA SER A 176 16.80 5.38 -2.38
C SER A 176 15.71 6.26 -1.85
N ASP A 177 15.14 7.02 -2.74
CA ASP A 177 13.73 7.35 -2.63
C ASP A 177 12.93 6.16 -3.20
N HIS A 178 11.74 5.91 -2.69
CA HIS A 178 10.95 4.75 -3.07
C HIS A 178 10.70 4.68 -4.58
N ARG A 179 11.01 3.54 -5.19
CA ARG A 179 10.69 3.25 -6.58
C ARG A 179 9.58 2.21 -6.66
N PRO A 180 8.72 2.25 -7.68
CA PRO A 180 7.75 1.19 -7.91
C PRO A 180 8.46 -0.13 -8.23
N TYR A 181 8.01 -1.22 -7.62
CA TYR A 181 8.40 -2.56 -7.99
C TYR A 181 7.32 -3.16 -8.87
N VAL A 182 7.70 -3.71 -10.01
CA VAL A 182 6.79 -4.37 -10.96
C VAL A 182 7.24 -5.81 -11.16
N VAL A 183 6.31 -6.74 -11.01
CA VAL A 183 6.54 -8.17 -11.17
C VAL A 183 5.46 -8.74 -12.09
N GLU A 184 5.84 -9.66 -12.95
CA GLU A 184 4.93 -10.48 -13.75
C GLU A 184 4.84 -11.86 -13.12
N ILE A 185 3.62 -12.35 -12.93
CA ILE A 185 3.35 -13.70 -12.45
C ILE A 185 2.53 -14.47 -13.49
N GLU A 186 2.83 -15.74 -13.68
CA GLU A 186 2.01 -16.67 -14.47
C GLU A 186 1.10 -17.44 -13.51
N ILE A 187 -0.20 -17.41 -13.76
CA ILE A 187 -1.24 -18.11 -13.02
C ILE A 187 -2.27 -18.77 -13.96
#